data_02dd2f597f2b7a48525aad51281fb4b8
#
_entry.id   02dd2f597f2b7a48525aad51281fb4b8
#
_cell.length_a   1.000
_cell.length_b   1.000
_cell.length_c   1.000
_cell.angle_alpha   90.00
_cell.angle_beta   90.00
_cell.angle_gamma   90.00
#
_symmetry.space_group_name_H-M   'P 1'
#
loop_
_entity.id
_entity.type
_entity.pdbx_description
1 polymer ?
#
loop_
_entity_poly.entity_id
_entity_poly.type
_entity_poly.pdbx_seq_one_letter_code
_entity_poly.pdbx_strand_id
1 'polypeptide(L)'
;MSEKPNLLVSSSAVIGRFGNLLPSAKVYLLDELDEDELDRLLPSIDCILVQTWWPDSLTPERISRMTRLRFIQSGMAGVNHIPFKHLGKRVMVSSNAGGFSAGVAEFAFALMLAAAKRVVKLDYALRTEEFDPADWGHLSREVVVLKGRTLGVLGYGGIGTAVGSLGRALGMNVIAFSRHPGKVAGVQIFHGGDGLLRVLRRADAVVIALPLSKLTVGLIGSAELAAMKADAVLVNVARAEIVDEEALYRHLVKFPQFTYATDVWQIKRGKETYASKFPFLKLNNFIGTPHVAGGSSVLTGEPGKAAVENLMLFLRGEVPRNVVDPSEYI
;
A
#
# COMPACT_ATOMS: atom_id res chain seq x y z
N MET A 1 16.11 -25.98 -29.19
CA MET A 1 15.03 -25.42 -28.35
C MET A 1 15.70 -24.91 -27.08
N SER A 2 15.62 -23.62 -26.74
CA SER A 2 16.18 -23.12 -25.49
C SER A 2 15.46 -23.77 -24.32
N GLU A 3 16.19 -24.13 -23.26
CA GLU A 3 15.64 -24.70 -22.05
C GLU A 3 14.61 -23.71 -21.42
N LYS A 4 13.46 -24.21 -21.01
CA LYS A 4 12.45 -23.38 -20.36
C LYS A 4 13.01 -22.82 -19.04
N PRO A 5 12.84 -21.51 -18.74
CA PRO A 5 13.29 -20.96 -17.49
C PRO A 5 12.57 -21.59 -16.29
N ASN A 6 13.30 -21.77 -15.20
CA ASN A 6 12.80 -22.29 -13.93
C ASN A 6 12.19 -21.16 -13.13
N LEU A 7 10.91 -21.28 -12.83
CA LEU A 7 10.12 -20.32 -12.05
C LEU A 7 9.76 -20.91 -10.69
N LEU A 8 10.21 -20.28 -9.62
CA LEU A 8 9.79 -20.59 -8.26
C LEU A 8 8.59 -19.70 -7.87
N VAL A 9 7.50 -20.30 -7.46
CA VAL A 9 6.29 -19.59 -7.02
C VAL A 9 6.10 -19.83 -5.54
N SER A 10 5.90 -18.78 -4.76
CA SER A 10 5.85 -18.87 -3.30
C SER A 10 4.62 -19.61 -2.74
N SER A 11 3.56 -19.81 -3.55
CA SER A 11 2.39 -20.58 -3.14
C SER A 11 1.60 -21.12 -4.35
N SER A 12 1.04 -22.29 -4.20
CA SER A 12 0.22 -23.00 -5.20
C SER A 12 -1.08 -22.28 -5.58
N ALA A 13 -1.60 -21.42 -4.69
CA ALA A 13 -2.89 -20.75 -4.87
C ALA A 13 -3.01 -19.90 -6.17
N VAL A 14 -1.93 -19.27 -6.64
CA VAL A 14 -1.92 -18.51 -7.91
C VAL A 14 -1.92 -19.45 -9.11
N ILE A 15 -1.14 -20.51 -9.04
CA ILE A 15 -0.94 -21.40 -10.18
C ILE A 15 -2.23 -22.17 -10.51
N GLY A 16 -3.01 -22.59 -9.53
CA GLY A 16 -4.29 -23.24 -9.76
C GLY A 16 -5.23 -22.44 -10.67
N ARG A 17 -5.14 -21.10 -10.65
CA ARG A 17 -5.99 -20.23 -11.48
C ARG A 17 -5.30 -19.71 -12.75
N PHE A 18 -4.01 -19.43 -12.70
CA PHE A 18 -3.28 -18.74 -13.78
C PHE A 18 -2.15 -19.58 -14.39
N GLY A 19 -1.97 -20.83 -13.96
CA GLY A 19 -0.92 -21.71 -14.46
C GLY A 19 -0.93 -21.90 -15.97
N ASN A 20 -2.11 -21.89 -16.58
CA ASN A 20 -2.26 -21.97 -18.04
C ASN A 20 -1.64 -20.77 -18.78
N LEU A 21 -1.37 -19.66 -18.10
CA LEU A 21 -0.69 -18.49 -18.67
C LEU A 21 0.84 -18.65 -18.66
N LEU A 22 1.40 -19.70 -18.05
CA LEU A 22 2.84 -19.91 -17.88
C LEU A 22 3.41 -21.11 -18.69
N PRO A 23 2.98 -21.38 -19.93
CA PRO A 23 3.42 -22.57 -20.69
C PRO A 23 4.91 -22.52 -21.06
N SER A 24 5.53 -21.33 -20.98
CA SER A 24 6.94 -21.11 -21.36
C SER A 24 7.92 -21.28 -20.20
N ALA A 25 7.46 -21.59 -18.98
CA ALA A 25 8.31 -21.81 -17.80
C ALA A 25 8.13 -23.22 -17.23
N LYS A 26 9.16 -23.72 -16.55
CA LYS A 26 9.06 -24.87 -15.64
C LYS A 26 8.78 -24.35 -14.25
N VAL A 27 7.57 -24.63 -13.74
CA VAL A 27 7.06 -24.07 -12.48
C VAL A 27 7.37 -25.03 -11.34
N TYR A 28 7.86 -24.47 -10.23
CA TYR A 28 8.07 -25.13 -8.95
C TYR A 28 7.32 -24.37 -7.86
N LEU A 29 6.63 -25.09 -7.01
CA LEU A 29 5.78 -24.51 -5.94
C LEU A 29 6.51 -24.64 -4.62
N LEU A 30 6.88 -23.51 -4.02
CA LEU A 30 7.69 -23.48 -2.80
C LEU A 30 7.00 -24.16 -1.61
N ASP A 31 5.67 -24.08 -1.55
CA ASP A 31 4.85 -24.72 -0.52
C ASP A 31 4.68 -26.25 -0.71
N GLU A 32 5.19 -26.82 -1.80
CA GLU A 32 5.17 -28.25 -2.10
C GLU A 32 6.57 -28.90 -2.03
N LEU A 33 7.65 -28.10 -1.90
CA LEU A 33 9.03 -28.57 -1.84
C LEU A 33 9.46 -28.81 -0.39
N ASP A 34 10.15 -29.92 -0.15
CA ASP A 34 10.93 -30.09 1.08
C ASP A 34 12.23 -29.26 1.03
N GLU A 35 12.94 -29.17 2.16
CA GLU A 35 14.17 -28.37 2.27
C GLU A 35 15.30 -28.87 1.35
N ASP A 36 15.47 -30.17 1.21
CA ASP A 36 16.50 -30.78 0.40
C ASP A 36 16.22 -30.60 -1.10
N GLU A 37 14.96 -30.70 -1.50
CA GLU A 37 14.50 -30.43 -2.86
C GLU A 37 14.70 -28.96 -3.22
N LEU A 38 14.29 -28.04 -2.33
CA LEU A 38 14.51 -26.63 -2.49
C LEU A 38 16.01 -26.34 -2.67
N ASP A 39 16.85 -26.86 -1.78
CA ASP A 39 18.29 -26.61 -1.79
C ASP A 39 18.98 -27.11 -3.05
N ARG A 40 18.53 -28.22 -3.62
CA ARG A 40 19.02 -28.74 -4.93
C ARG A 40 18.57 -27.87 -6.09
N LEU A 41 17.41 -27.23 -5.99
CA LEU A 41 16.81 -26.43 -7.04
C LEU A 41 17.40 -25.03 -7.15
N LEU A 42 17.83 -24.41 -6.02
CA LEU A 42 18.25 -23.00 -5.94
C LEU A 42 19.19 -22.55 -7.06
N PRO A 43 20.29 -23.27 -7.43
CA PRO A 43 21.22 -22.79 -8.46
C PRO A 43 20.61 -22.66 -9.85
N SER A 44 19.49 -23.32 -10.09
CA SER A 44 18.81 -23.37 -11.40
C SER A 44 17.65 -22.37 -11.54
N ILE A 45 17.24 -21.70 -10.48
CA ILE A 45 16.10 -20.76 -10.47
C ILE A 45 16.45 -19.52 -11.30
N ASP A 46 15.63 -19.21 -12.30
CA ASP A 46 15.74 -18.03 -13.15
C ASP A 46 14.83 -16.88 -12.70
N CYS A 47 13.63 -17.20 -12.16
CA CYS A 47 12.61 -16.23 -11.75
C CYS A 47 11.92 -16.66 -10.48
N ILE A 48 11.44 -15.68 -9.72
CA ILE A 48 10.57 -15.90 -8.55
C ILE A 48 9.29 -15.07 -8.69
N LEU A 49 8.13 -15.69 -8.37
CA LEU A 49 6.87 -14.98 -8.12
C LEU A 49 6.57 -15.06 -6.62
N VAL A 50 6.73 -13.93 -5.93
CA VAL A 50 6.40 -13.81 -4.50
C VAL A 50 5.00 -13.24 -4.39
N GLN A 51 4.07 -14.01 -3.83
CA GLN A 51 2.66 -13.61 -3.80
C GLN A 51 2.34 -12.55 -2.75
N THR A 52 2.82 -12.73 -1.53
CA THR A 52 2.54 -11.87 -0.38
C THR A 52 3.84 -11.39 0.25
N TRP A 53 4.19 -11.92 1.44
CA TRP A 53 5.45 -11.63 2.10
C TRP A 53 6.58 -12.48 1.54
N TRP A 54 7.82 -12.03 1.75
CA TRP A 54 8.99 -12.83 1.42
C TRP A 54 8.99 -14.10 2.26
N PRO A 55 9.15 -15.30 1.64
CA PRO A 55 9.11 -16.56 2.37
C PRO A 55 10.29 -16.70 3.34
N ASP A 56 10.01 -17.10 4.58
CA ASP A 56 11.05 -17.32 5.60
C ASP A 56 12.08 -18.41 5.18
N SER A 57 11.65 -19.39 4.37
CA SER A 57 12.51 -20.44 3.81
C SER A 57 13.54 -19.92 2.79
N LEU A 58 13.34 -18.74 2.18
CA LEU A 58 14.30 -18.10 1.27
C LEU A 58 15.24 -17.20 2.04
N THR A 59 16.10 -17.80 2.88
CA THR A 59 17.10 -17.09 3.68
C THR A 59 18.15 -16.37 2.83
N PRO A 60 18.93 -15.41 3.38
CA PRO A 60 20.03 -14.76 2.67
C PRO A 60 21.05 -15.75 2.07
N GLU A 61 21.34 -16.85 2.78
CA GLU A 61 22.24 -17.91 2.35
C GLU A 61 21.68 -18.62 1.13
N ARG A 62 20.38 -18.95 1.14
CA ARG A 62 19.68 -19.59 0.03
C ARG A 62 19.61 -18.65 -1.18
N ILE A 63 19.32 -17.36 -0.97
CA ILE A 63 19.33 -16.35 -2.05
C ILE A 63 20.71 -16.30 -2.73
N SER A 64 21.80 -16.33 -1.97
CA SER A 64 23.16 -16.29 -2.53
C SER A 64 23.50 -17.48 -3.44
N ARG A 65 22.82 -18.61 -3.29
CA ARG A 65 22.95 -19.83 -4.12
C ARG A 65 22.14 -19.77 -5.43
N MET A 66 21.22 -18.79 -5.57
CA MET A 66 20.41 -18.61 -6.79
C MET A 66 21.22 -17.88 -7.88
N THR A 67 22.25 -18.53 -8.40
CA THR A 67 23.20 -17.90 -9.33
C THR A 67 22.62 -17.53 -10.68
N ARG A 68 21.48 -18.14 -11.07
CA ARG A 68 20.76 -17.87 -12.33
C ARG A 68 19.62 -16.88 -12.15
N LEU A 69 19.30 -16.44 -10.94
CA LEU A 69 18.17 -15.54 -10.67
C LEU A 69 18.35 -14.20 -11.40
N ARG A 70 17.34 -13.82 -12.16
CA ARG A 70 17.31 -12.58 -12.97
C ARG A 70 16.10 -11.72 -12.72
N PHE A 71 14.98 -12.30 -12.25
CA PHE A 71 13.73 -11.56 -12.10
C PHE A 71 12.94 -12.02 -10.89
N ILE A 72 12.41 -11.04 -10.16
CA ILE A 72 11.44 -11.25 -9.08
C ILE A 72 10.19 -10.42 -9.38
N GLN A 73 9.06 -11.08 -9.50
CA GLN A 73 7.76 -10.45 -9.54
C GLN A 73 7.14 -10.49 -8.14
N SER A 74 6.87 -9.33 -7.57
CA SER A 74 6.03 -9.24 -6.37
C SER A 74 4.56 -9.34 -6.75
N GLY A 75 3.78 -10.14 -6.04
CA GLY A 75 2.33 -10.14 -6.12
C GLY A 75 1.70 -8.90 -5.43
N MET A 76 2.49 -8.17 -4.61
CA MET A 76 2.05 -7.00 -3.86
C MET A 76 2.48 -5.70 -4.55
N ALA A 77 1.72 -4.61 -4.32
CA ALA A 77 2.08 -3.28 -4.79
C ALA A 77 3.34 -2.73 -4.08
N GLY A 78 3.49 -2.98 -2.79
CA GLY A 78 4.69 -2.64 -2.04
C GLY A 78 5.73 -3.76 -2.10
N VAL A 79 7.02 -3.41 -2.17
CA VAL A 79 8.16 -4.36 -2.28
C VAL A 79 9.16 -4.24 -1.13
N ASN A 80 8.83 -3.49 -0.09
CA ASN A 80 9.69 -3.28 1.08
C ASN A 80 9.98 -4.56 1.90
N HIS A 81 9.27 -5.66 1.62
CA HIS A 81 9.52 -6.98 2.20
C HIS A 81 10.57 -7.80 1.44
N ILE A 82 10.96 -7.38 0.23
CA ILE A 82 11.97 -8.07 -0.57
C ILE A 82 13.37 -7.73 -0.03
N PRO A 83 14.23 -8.71 0.21
CA PRO A 83 15.56 -8.51 0.79
C PRO A 83 16.58 -8.00 -0.24
N PHE A 84 16.40 -6.78 -0.76
CA PHE A 84 17.20 -6.20 -1.85
C PHE A 84 18.72 -6.30 -1.61
N LYS A 85 19.17 -6.09 -0.37
CA LYS A 85 20.60 -6.13 -0.02
C LYS A 85 21.27 -7.49 -0.24
N HIS A 86 20.49 -8.56 -0.36
CA HIS A 86 20.96 -9.92 -0.61
C HIS A 86 20.82 -10.35 -2.07
N LEU A 87 20.19 -9.52 -2.91
CA LEU A 87 20.00 -9.83 -4.33
C LEU A 87 21.25 -9.46 -5.14
N GLY A 88 21.55 -10.27 -6.14
CA GLY A 88 22.57 -9.94 -7.12
C GLY A 88 22.24 -8.68 -7.94
N LYS A 89 23.25 -7.90 -8.32
CA LYS A 89 23.07 -6.63 -9.07
C LYS A 89 22.29 -6.77 -10.40
N ARG A 90 22.18 -7.97 -10.95
CA ARG A 90 21.49 -8.25 -12.21
C ARG A 90 20.02 -8.62 -12.02
N VAL A 91 19.57 -8.76 -10.76
CA VAL A 91 18.20 -9.17 -10.47
C VAL A 91 17.29 -7.96 -10.59
N MET A 92 16.36 -8.00 -11.52
CA MET A 92 15.28 -7.02 -11.63
C MET A 92 14.16 -7.41 -10.68
N VAL A 93 13.56 -6.42 -10.01
CA VAL A 93 12.38 -6.60 -9.16
C VAL A 93 11.25 -5.75 -9.69
N SER A 94 10.10 -6.34 -9.93
CA SER A 94 8.87 -5.62 -10.28
C SER A 94 7.83 -5.71 -9.18
N SER A 95 7.21 -4.57 -8.90
CA SER A 95 6.04 -4.49 -8.04
C SER A 95 4.76 -4.80 -8.82
N ASN A 96 3.68 -5.10 -8.10
CA ASN A 96 2.34 -5.23 -8.67
C ASN A 96 1.54 -3.92 -8.55
N ALA A 97 2.21 -2.77 -8.76
CA ALA A 97 1.56 -1.47 -8.74
C ALA A 97 0.47 -1.42 -9.82
N GLY A 98 -0.72 -1.01 -9.43
CA GLY A 98 -1.90 -1.01 -10.30
C GLY A 98 -2.87 -2.19 -10.07
N GLY A 99 -2.35 -3.36 -9.69
CA GLY A 99 -3.19 -4.56 -9.49
C GLY A 99 -4.25 -4.42 -8.39
N PHE A 100 -3.96 -3.58 -7.38
CA PHE A 100 -4.87 -3.34 -6.23
C PHE A 100 -5.61 -2.01 -6.30
N SER A 101 -5.51 -1.28 -7.40
CA SER A 101 -5.91 0.13 -7.42
C SER A 101 -7.38 0.35 -7.08
N ALA A 102 -8.28 -0.46 -7.60
CA ALA A 102 -9.71 -0.30 -7.35
C ALA A 102 -10.05 -0.60 -5.88
N GLY A 103 -9.72 -1.80 -5.39
CA GLY A 103 -10.08 -2.21 -4.02
C GLY A 103 -9.49 -1.31 -2.94
N VAL A 104 -8.19 -0.94 -3.07
CA VAL A 104 -7.55 -0.04 -2.11
C VAL A 104 -8.12 1.37 -2.18
N ALA A 105 -8.47 1.87 -3.38
CA ALA A 105 -9.10 3.18 -3.52
C ALA A 105 -10.51 3.21 -2.91
N GLU A 106 -11.33 2.19 -3.14
CA GLU A 106 -12.63 2.04 -2.49
C GLU A 106 -12.51 2.01 -0.97
N PHE A 107 -11.54 1.26 -0.45
CA PHE A 107 -11.29 1.16 0.98
C PHE A 107 -10.82 2.48 1.58
N ALA A 108 -9.92 3.22 0.89
CA ALA A 108 -9.51 4.55 1.28
C ALA A 108 -10.70 5.52 1.37
N PHE A 109 -11.65 5.42 0.42
CA PHE A 109 -12.88 6.18 0.45
C PHE A 109 -13.82 5.75 1.58
N ALA A 110 -13.93 4.45 1.88
CA ALA A 110 -14.70 3.96 3.02
C ALA A 110 -14.16 4.54 4.34
N LEU A 111 -12.84 4.52 4.55
CA LEU A 111 -12.18 5.13 5.71
C LEU A 111 -12.40 6.65 5.77
N MET A 112 -12.22 7.35 4.63
CA MET A 112 -12.42 8.80 4.55
C MET A 112 -13.88 9.18 4.85
N LEU A 113 -14.84 8.46 4.30
CA LEU A 113 -16.26 8.68 4.56
C LEU A 113 -16.62 8.34 6.00
N ALA A 114 -16.11 7.22 6.56
CA ALA A 114 -16.32 6.86 7.96
C ALA A 114 -15.81 7.96 8.90
N ALA A 115 -14.63 8.54 8.59
CA ALA A 115 -14.07 9.67 9.33
C ALA A 115 -14.92 10.94 9.19
N ALA A 116 -15.18 11.38 7.95
CA ALA A 116 -15.91 12.62 7.66
C ALA A 116 -17.37 12.58 8.15
N LYS A 117 -18.00 11.40 8.14
CA LYS A 117 -19.38 11.19 8.60
C LYS A 117 -19.47 10.72 10.04
N ARG A 118 -18.35 10.56 10.73
CA ARG A 118 -18.29 10.07 12.13
C ARG A 118 -19.01 8.72 12.36
N VAL A 119 -19.12 7.89 11.30
CA VAL A 119 -19.95 6.66 11.30
C VAL A 119 -19.56 5.73 12.46
N VAL A 120 -18.24 5.50 12.66
CA VAL A 120 -17.74 4.61 13.72
C VAL A 120 -18.09 5.16 15.12
N LYS A 121 -17.91 6.48 15.34
CA LYS A 121 -18.23 7.14 16.62
C LYS A 121 -19.73 7.07 16.92
N LEU A 122 -20.56 7.34 15.91
CA LEU A 122 -22.02 7.36 16.06
C LEU A 122 -22.59 5.95 16.28
N ASP A 123 -22.09 4.95 15.54
CA ASP A 123 -22.50 3.55 15.74
C ASP A 123 -22.10 3.05 17.14
N TYR A 124 -20.87 3.37 17.59
CA TYR A 124 -20.40 3.01 18.91
C TYR A 124 -21.28 3.63 20.02
N ALA A 125 -21.58 4.93 19.93
CA ALA A 125 -22.42 5.62 20.91
C ALA A 125 -23.82 5.02 21.03
N LEU A 126 -24.42 4.59 19.89
CA LEU A 126 -25.71 3.90 19.91
C LEU A 126 -25.65 2.51 20.55
N ARG A 127 -24.59 1.74 20.27
CA ARG A 127 -24.41 0.39 20.84
C ARG A 127 -24.09 0.37 22.32
N THR A 128 -23.46 1.41 22.82
CA THR A 128 -23.08 1.55 24.24
C THR A 128 -24.07 2.36 25.05
N GLU A 129 -25.20 2.76 24.44
CA GLU A 129 -26.24 3.60 25.07
C GLU A 129 -25.70 4.95 25.59
N GLU A 130 -24.54 5.39 25.03
CA GLU A 130 -23.94 6.71 25.34
C GLU A 130 -24.56 7.87 24.54
N PHE A 131 -25.56 7.57 23.68
CA PHE A 131 -26.24 8.55 22.86
C PHE A 131 -27.39 9.23 23.66
N ASP A 132 -27.26 10.52 23.86
CA ASP A 132 -28.37 11.36 24.32
C ASP A 132 -29.04 12.06 23.13
N PRO A 133 -30.37 11.89 22.90
CA PRO A 133 -31.08 12.60 21.82
C PRO A 133 -30.95 14.12 21.90
N ALA A 134 -30.68 14.69 23.06
CA ALA A 134 -30.41 16.13 23.23
C ALA A 134 -29.10 16.56 22.54
N ASP A 135 -28.13 15.66 22.35
CA ASP A 135 -26.87 15.92 21.70
C ASP A 135 -26.94 15.90 20.16
N TRP A 136 -28.11 15.58 19.58
CA TRP A 136 -28.26 15.48 18.13
C TRP A 136 -27.74 16.71 17.37
N GLY A 137 -28.01 17.90 17.89
CA GLY A 137 -27.56 19.15 17.29
C GLY A 137 -26.05 19.32 17.30
N HIS A 138 -25.33 18.80 18.29
CA HIS A 138 -23.88 18.78 18.35
C HIS A 138 -23.30 17.75 17.38
N LEU A 139 -23.78 16.53 17.40
CA LEU A 139 -23.31 15.44 16.56
C LEU A 139 -23.51 15.72 15.07
N SER A 140 -24.64 16.33 14.70
CA SER A 140 -24.92 16.70 13.30
C SER A 140 -23.93 17.74 12.75
N ARG A 141 -23.39 18.63 13.60
CA ARG A 141 -22.37 19.63 13.18
C ARG A 141 -20.99 19.01 12.96
N GLU A 142 -20.70 17.85 13.54
CA GLU A 142 -19.44 17.12 13.32
C GLU A 142 -19.42 16.40 11.97
N VAL A 143 -20.58 16.23 11.32
CA VAL A 143 -20.69 15.52 10.02
C VAL A 143 -20.30 16.45 8.87
N VAL A 144 -19.20 16.13 8.20
CA VAL A 144 -18.64 16.95 7.13
C VAL A 144 -19.15 16.52 5.75
N VAL A 145 -19.60 17.48 4.93
CA VAL A 145 -19.92 17.27 3.51
C VAL A 145 -18.64 17.41 2.69
N LEU A 146 -18.31 16.37 1.90
CA LEU A 146 -17.07 16.33 1.11
C LEU A 146 -17.18 17.00 -0.26
N LYS A 147 -18.37 17.12 -0.84
CA LYS A 147 -18.59 17.84 -2.10
C LYS A 147 -18.06 19.27 -2.01
N GLY A 148 -17.25 19.67 -3.01
CA GLY A 148 -16.60 20.98 -3.04
C GLY A 148 -15.35 21.11 -2.16
N ARG A 149 -15.08 20.14 -1.27
CA ARG A 149 -13.85 20.11 -0.46
C ARG A 149 -12.65 19.66 -1.30
N THR A 150 -11.45 19.88 -0.80
CA THR A 150 -10.20 19.50 -1.47
C THR A 150 -9.68 18.17 -0.95
N LEU A 151 -9.48 17.22 -1.88
CA LEU A 151 -8.80 15.94 -1.63
C LEU A 151 -7.33 16.06 -2.07
N GLY A 152 -6.41 15.90 -1.14
CA GLY A 152 -4.98 15.75 -1.37
C GLY A 152 -4.60 14.29 -1.54
N VAL A 153 -3.89 13.92 -2.60
CA VAL A 153 -3.41 12.55 -2.83
C VAL A 153 -1.89 12.56 -2.82
N LEU A 154 -1.30 11.88 -1.84
CA LEU A 154 0.15 11.72 -1.74
C LEU A 154 0.56 10.42 -2.45
N GLY A 155 1.19 10.55 -3.63
CA GLY A 155 1.46 9.46 -4.55
C GLY A 155 0.35 9.31 -5.60
N TYR A 156 0.66 9.65 -6.86
CA TYR A 156 -0.33 9.61 -7.95
C TYR A 156 0.01 8.51 -8.97
N GLY A 157 0.29 7.31 -8.44
CA GLY A 157 0.40 6.04 -9.19
C GLY A 157 -0.97 5.39 -9.40
N GLY A 158 -1.02 4.08 -9.55
CA GLY A 158 -2.27 3.34 -9.78
C GLY A 158 -3.35 3.60 -8.73
N ILE A 159 -3.04 3.39 -7.44
CA ILE A 159 -3.96 3.64 -6.32
C ILE A 159 -4.35 5.11 -6.25
N GLY A 160 -3.37 6.02 -6.29
CA GLY A 160 -3.64 7.47 -6.19
C GLY A 160 -4.49 7.99 -7.33
N THR A 161 -4.32 7.47 -8.54
CA THR A 161 -5.17 7.82 -9.70
C THR A 161 -6.61 7.34 -9.50
N ALA A 162 -6.80 6.13 -8.99
CA ALA A 162 -8.12 5.60 -8.68
C ALA A 162 -8.81 6.41 -7.56
N VAL A 163 -8.07 6.74 -6.48
CA VAL A 163 -8.53 7.63 -5.41
C VAL A 163 -8.94 9.01 -5.98
N GLY A 164 -8.09 9.60 -6.82
CA GLY A 164 -8.40 10.89 -7.45
C GLY A 164 -9.65 10.83 -8.33
N SER A 165 -9.88 9.72 -9.03
CA SER A 165 -11.09 9.52 -9.85
C SER A 165 -12.35 9.43 -9.00
N LEU A 166 -12.34 8.67 -7.91
CA LEU A 166 -13.44 8.59 -6.95
C LEU A 166 -13.72 9.95 -6.30
N GLY A 167 -12.65 10.71 -5.92
CA GLY A 167 -12.80 12.06 -5.35
C GLY A 167 -13.53 13.01 -6.28
N ARG A 168 -13.16 13.00 -7.56
CA ARG A 168 -13.85 13.81 -8.57
C ARG A 168 -15.30 13.39 -8.78
N ALA A 169 -15.57 12.08 -8.78
CA ALA A 169 -16.94 11.56 -8.89
C ALA A 169 -17.81 11.99 -7.71
N LEU A 170 -17.22 12.14 -6.51
CA LEU A 170 -17.87 12.67 -5.32
C LEU A 170 -18.00 14.22 -5.32
N GLY A 171 -17.49 14.88 -6.36
CA GLY A 171 -17.53 16.34 -6.51
C GLY A 171 -16.46 17.06 -5.66
N MET A 172 -15.36 16.39 -5.29
CA MET A 172 -14.22 17.03 -4.61
C MET A 172 -13.25 17.67 -5.61
N ASN A 173 -12.53 18.70 -5.16
CA ASN A 173 -11.39 19.26 -5.87
C ASN A 173 -10.16 18.40 -5.60
N VAL A 174 -9.57 17.77 -6.62
CA VAL A 174 -8.43 16.86 -6.42
C VAL A 174 -7.12 17.56 -6.73
N ILE A 175 -6.20 17.52 -5.77
CA ILE A 175 -4.80 17.92 -5.91
C ILE A 175 -3.91 16.76 -5.50
N ALA A 176 -2.69 16.65 -6.06
CA ALA A 176 -1.82 15.52 -5.76
C ALA A 176 -0.37 15.97 -5.56
N PHE A 177 0.39 15.17 -4.81
CA PHE A 177 1.85 15.21 -4.76
C PHE A 177 2.42 13.95 -5.40
N SER A 178 3.33 14.10 -6.36
CA SER A 178 3.98 12.98 -7.04
C SER A 178 5.41 13.34 -7.43
N ARG A 179 6.32 12.36 -7.45
CA ARG A 179 7.69 12.54 -7.96
C ARG A 179 7.71 12.81 -9.47
N HIS A 180 6.81 12.17 -10.19
CA HIS A 180 6.73 12.29 -11.64
C HIS A 180 5.68 13.33 -12.02
N PRO A 181 6.10 14.43 -12.64
CA PRO A 181 5.16 15.43 -13.14
C PRO A 181 4.33 14.79 -14.27
N GLY A 182 3.07 14.56 -13.99
CA GLY A 182 2.10 14.09 -14.98
C GLY A 182 1.05 15.16 -15.23
N LYS A 183 0.49 15.19 -16.45
CA LYS A 183 -0.71 15.99 -16.75
C LYS A 183 -1.91 15.05 -16.69
N VAL A 184 -2.76 15.25 -15.69
CA VAL A 184 -4.04 14.55 -15.58
C VAL A 184 -5.15 15.59 -15.59
N ALA A 185 -6.07 15.46 -16.54
CA ALA A 185 -7.17 16.41 -16.68
C ALA A 185 -7.95 16.54 -15.36
N GLY A 186 -8.13 17.80 -14.90
CA GLY A 186 -8.86 18.11 -13.67
C GLY A 186 -8.13 17.80 -12.37
N VAL A 187 -6.79 17.54 -12.41
CA VAL A 187 -5.96 17.33 -11.21
C VAL A 187 -4.72 18.21 -11.28
N GLN A 188 -4.51 19.02 -10.24
CA GLN A 188 -3.27 19.77 -10.09
C GLN A 188 -2.23 18.89 -9.37
N ILE A 189 -1.14 18.55 -10.06
CA ILE A 189 -0.07 17.72 -9.48
C ILE A 189 1.09 18.64 -9.09
N PHE A 190 1.50 18.54 -7.81
CA PHE A 190 2.67 19.21 -7.26
C PHE A 190 3.82 18.21 -7.18
N HIS A 191 5.06 18.69 -7.31
CA HIS A 191 6.28 17.89 -7.21
C HIS A 191 7.42 18.73 -6.63
N GLY A 192 8.46 18.05 -6.12
CA GLY A 192 9.67 18.67 -5.58
C GLY A 192 9.42 19.66 -4.43
N GLY A 193 10.48 20.24 -3.91
CA GLY A 193 10.50 21.37 -2.97
C GLY A 193 9.34 21.42 -1.95
N ASP A 194 8.55 22.46 -2.02
CA ASP A 194 7.38 22.71 -1.17
C ASP A 194 6.09 22.02 -1.63
N GLY A 195 6.14 21.19 -2.69
CA GLY A 195 4.97 20.57 -3.30
C GLY A 195 4.12 19.75 -2.32
N LEU A 196 4.75 18.99 -1.41
CA LEU A 196 4.08 18.25 -0.36
C LEU A 196 3.30 19.21 0.56
N LEU A 197 3.95 20.24 1.09
CA LEU A 197 3.32 21.20 2.00
C LEU A 197 2.19 21.99 1.32
N ARG A 198 2.28 22.25 0.03
CA ARG A 198 1.18 22.86 -0.73
C ARG A 198 -0.07 22.00 -0.77
N VAL A 199 0.10 20.68 -0.95
CA VAL A 199 -1.02 19.75 -0.88
C VAL A 199 -1.60 19.71 0.53
N LEU A 200 -0.76 19.52 1.56
CA LEU A 200 -1.20 19.40 2.95
C LEU A 200 -1.97 20.64 3.45
N ARG A 201 -1.49 21.85 3.15
CA ARG A 201 -2.15 23.10 3.58
C ARG A 201 -3.51 23.32 2.95
N ARG A 202 -3.73 22.82 1.74
CA ARG A 202 -4.96 23.06 0.97
C ARG A 202 -6.02 22.00 1.17
N ALA A 203 -5.60 20.78 1.49
CA ALA A 203 -6.49 19.62 1.57
C ALA A 203 -7.38 19.64 2.82
N ASP A 204 -8.64 19.28 2.63
CA ASP A 204 -9.59 18.95 3.72
C ASP A 204 -9.50 17.47 4.08
N ALA A 205 -9.16 16.62 3.12
CA ALA A 205 -8.84 15.22 3.31
C ALA A 205 -7.57 14.87 2.54
N VAL A 206 -6.72 14.02 3.11
CA VAL A 206 -5.48 13.55 2.48
C VAL A 206 -5.47 12.03 2.48
N VAL A 207 -5.13 11.43 1.32
CA VAL A 207 -4.90 9.98 1.21
C VAL A 207 -3.43 9.73 0.88
N ILE A 208 -2.76 8.92 1.69
CA ILE A 208 -1.39 8.47 1.46
C ILE A 208 -1.43 7.19 0.62
N ALA A 209 -0.87 7.25 -0.60
CA ALA A 209 -0.73 6.17 -1.56
C ALA A 209 0.70 6.08 -2.11
N LEU A 210 1.70 6.45 -1.29
CA LEU A 210 3.14 6.40 -1.59
C LEU A 210 3.71 5.01 -1.28
N PRO A 211 4.72 4.53 -2.03
CA PRO A 211 5.49 3.37 -1.61
C PRO A 211 6.35 3.72 -0.38
N LEU A 212 6.58 2.75 0.50
CA LEU A 212 7.58 2.90 1.57
C LEU A 212 8.98 2.71 0.97
N SER A 213 9.82 3.71 1.15
CA SER A 213 11.22 3.74 0.73
C SER A 213 12.03 4.66 1.66
N LYS A 214 13.33 4.73 1.45
CA LYS A 214 14.20 5.69 2.18
C LYS A 214 13.74 7.15 2.05
N LEU A 215 13.06 7.48 0.95
CA LEU A 215 12.57 8.82 0.67
C LEU A 215 11.22 9.14 1.34
N THR A 216 10.50 8.11 1.81
CA THR A 216 9.13 8.27 2.31
C THR A 216 8.95 7.81 3.75
N VAL A 217 9.93 7.12 4.35
CA VAL A 217 9.91 6.80 5.78
C VAL A 217 9.92 8.09 6.59
N GLY A 218 8.97 8.25 7.52
CA GLY A 218 8.80 9.43 8.36
C GLY A 218 8.47 10.73 7.60
N LEU A 219 8.04 10.62 6.34
CA LEU A 219 7.73 11.79 5.48
C LEU A 219 6.66 12.70 6.09
N ILE A 220 5.71 12.15 6.81
CA ILE A 220 4.66 12.91 7.51
C ILE A 220 5.05 12.98 8.98
N GLY A 221 5.83 14.00 9.32
CA GLY A 221 6.24 14.31 10.66
C GLY A 221 5.46 15.48 11.28
N SER A 222 6.02 16.05 12.36
CA SER A 222 5.36 17.15 13.09
C SER A 222 5.11 18.39 12.23
N ALA A 223 6.02 18.72 11.32
CA ALA A 223 5.90 19.89 10.45
C ALA A 223 4.78 19.71 9.41
N GLU A 224 4.71 18.52 8.81
CA GLU A 224 3.71 18.15 7.81
C GLU A 224 2.31 18.09 8.44
N LEU A 225 2.19 17.46 9.61
CA LEU A 225 0.93 17.43 10.37
C LEU A 225 0.49 18.84 10.79
N ALA A 226 1.41 19.69 11.25
CA ALA A 226 1.10 21.07 11.62
C ALA A 226 0.70 21.95 10.42
N ALA A 227 1.10 21.58 9.21
CA ALA A 227 0.69 22.26 7.98
C ALA A 227 -0.73 21.91 7.53
N MET A 228 -1.30 20.80 8.02
CA MET A 228 -2.67 20.40 7.70
C MET A 228 -3.70 21.25 8.44
N LYS A 229 -4.94 21.26 7.95
CA LYS A 229 -6.06 21.88 8.65
C LYS A 229 -6.35 21.14 9.95
N ALA A 230 -6.72 21.86 11.00
CA ALA A 230 -6.96 21.29 12.33
C ALA A 230 -8.16 20.31 12.40
N ASP A 231 -9.02 20.32 11.40
CA ASP A 231 -10.19 19.46 11.21
C ASP A 231 -10.04 18.50 10.01
N ALA A 232 -8.83 18.37 9.44
CA ALA A 232 -8.60 17.52 8.28
C ALA A 232 -8.75 16.03 8.61
N VAL A 233 -8.99 15.25 7.55
CA VAL A 233 -8.94 13.79 7.59
C VAL A 233 -7.67 13.32 6.90
N LEU A 234 -6.84 12.54 7.59
CA LEU A 234 -5.67 11.88 7.02
C LEU A 234 -5.92 10.36 6.94
N VAL A 235 -5.91 9.83 5.74
CA VAL A 235 -6.10 8.38 5.47
C VAL A 235 -4.79 7.76 5.02
N ASN A 236 -4.38 6.67 5.65
CA ASN A 236 -3.19 5.92 5.27
C ASN A 236 -3.55 4.49 4.83
N VAL A 237 -3.46 4.22 3.54
CA VAL A 237 -3.62 2.90 2.93
C VAL A 237 -2.32 2.41 2.26
N ALA A 238 -1.20 3.03 2.62
CA ALA A 238 0.11 2.72 2.08
C ALA A 238 0.96 1.88 3.05
N ARG A 239 1.72 2.54 3.94
CA ARG A 239 2.51 1.91 5.01
C ARG A 239 2.53 2.83 6.24
N ALA A 240 2.51 2.24 7.42
CA ALA A 240 2.46 3.00 8.67
C ALA A 240 3.71 3.86 8.89
N GLU A 241 4.88 3.34 8.49
CA GLU A 241 6.18 3.99 8.66
C GLU A 241 6.35 5.29 7.85
N ILE A 242 5.42 5.61 6.95
CA ILE A 242 5.41 6.90 6.23
C ILE A 242 5.03 8.04 7.17
N VAL A 243 4.31 7.74 8.25
CA VAL A 243 3.88 8.72 9.26
C VAL A 243 4.67 8.49 10.54
N ASP A 244 5.26 9.56 11.08
CA ASP A 244 5.91 9.51 12.38
C ASP A 244 4.87 9.25 13.48
N GLU A 245 5.04 8.14 14.19
CA GLU A 245 4.05 7.63 15.16
C GLU A 245 3.87 8.59 16.35
N GLU A 246 4.96 9.15 16.86
CA GLU A 246 4.92 10.05 18.02
C GLU A 246 4.32 11.40 17.64
N ALA A 247 4.74 11.95 16.49
CA ALA A 247 4.19 13.20 15.98
C ALA A 247 2.68 13.09 15.73
N LEU A 248 2.24 11.97 15.14
CA LEU A 248 0.84 11.70 14.90
C LEU A 248 0.04 11.63 16.21
N TYR A 249 0.52 10.88 17.21
CA TYR A 249 -0.18 10.77 18.48
C TYR A 249 -0.34 12.12 19.16
N ARG A 250 0.74 12.91 19.23
CA ARG A 250 0.70 14.27 19.80
C ARG A 250 -0.25 15.18 19.04
N HIS A 251 -0.29 15.06 17.72
CA HIS A 251 -1.19 15.83 16.87
C HIS A 251 -2.67 15.49 17.13
N LEU A 252 -3.00 14.19 17.19
CA LEU A 252 -4.36 13.71 17.46
C LEU A 252 -4.87 14.15 18.84
N VAL A 253 -4.01 14.11 19.87
CA VAL A 253 -4.36 14.59 21.21
C VAL A 253 -4.61 16.11 21.22
N LYS A 254 -3.80 16.86 20.48
CA LYS A 254 -3.89 18.33 20.41
C LYS A 254 -5.10 18.81 19.60
N PHE A 255 -5.47 18.09 18.55
CA PHE A 255 -6.52 18.48 17.60
C PHE A 255 -7.62 17.40 17.53
N PRO A 256 -8.59 17.39 18.46
CA PRO A 256 -9.63 16.35 18.53
C PRO A 256 -10.58 16.32 17.31
N GLN A 257 -10.63 17.39 16.52
CA GLN A 257 -11.40 17.44 15.26
C GLN A 257 -10.64 16.82 14.09
N PHE A 258 -9.30 16.75 14.14
CA PHE A 258 -8.49 16.05 13.16
C PHE A 258 -8.74 14.53 13.28
N THR A 259 -8.90 13.84 12.18
CA THR A 259 -9.10 12.38 12.21
C THR A 259 -8.01 11.68 11.41
N TYR A 260 -7.38 10.67 12.00
CA TYR A 260 -6.52 9.73 11.29
C TYR A 260 -7.23 8.40 11.11
N ALA A 261 -7.27 7.92 9.86
CA ALA A 261 -7.83 6.63 9.52
C ALA A 261 -6.78 5.78 8.79
N THR A 262 -6.59 4.52 9.19
CA THR A 262 -5.52 3.69 8.63
C THR A 262 -5.95 2.25 8.46
N ASP A 263 -5.42 1.62 7.39
CA ASP A 263 -5.50 0.18 7.19
C ASP A 263 -4.13 -0.50 7.40
N VAL A 264 -3.09 0.26 7.74
CA VAL A 264 -1.72 -0.24 7.81
C VAL A 264 -1.09 0.03 9.18
N TRP A 265 -0.23 -0.88 9.63
CA TRP A 265 0.33 -0.89 10.98
C TRP A 265 1.85 -1.02 10.97
N GLN A 266 2.49 -0.71 12.09
CA GLN A 266 3.94 -0.78 12.24
C GLN A 266 4.43 -2.23 12.12
N ILE A 267 5.53 -2.42 11.42
CA ILE A 267 6.18 -3.74 11.31
C ILE A 267 7.18 -3.89 12.46
N LYS A 268 7.01 -4.94 13.29
CA LYS A 268 7.95 -5.33 14.32
C LYS A 268 8.39 -6.77 14.09
N ARG A 269 9.71 -7.00 14.06
CA ARG A 269 10.31 -8.33 13.82
C ARG A 269 9.77 -9.01 12.55
N GLY A 270 9.62 -8.25 11.46
CA GLY A 270 9.14 -8.75 10.17
C GLY A 270 7.64 -9.04 10.08
N LYS A 271 6.88 -8.76 11.14
CA LYS A 271 5.42 -8.94 11.17
C LYS A 271 4.73 -7.62 11.51
N GLU A 272 3.61 -7.38 10.86
CA GLU A 272 2.74 -6.26 11.20
C GLU A 272 2.12 -6.45 12.58
N THR A 273 2.06 -5.37 13.36
CA THR A 273 1.53 -5.42 14.73
C THR A 273 0.60 -4.26 15.00
N TYR A 274 -0.54 -4.55 15.60
CA TYR A 274 -1.48 -3.52 16.07
C TYR A 274 -1.02 -2.87 17.40
N ALA A 275 0.06 -3.36 18.00
CA ALA A 275 0.63 -2.81 19.21
C ALA A 275 1.50 -1.60 18.89
N SER A 276 1.03 -0.43 19.29
CA SER A 276 1.76 0.83 19.28
C SER A 276 2.35 1.14 20.66
N LYS A 277 3.36 2.03 20.70
CA LYS A 277 3.82 2.65 21.96
C LYS A 277 2.77 3.58 22.54
N PHE A 278 1.85 4.07 21.73
CA PHE A 278 0.82 5.02 22.05
C PHE A 278 -0.57 4.39 21.98
N PRO A 279 -1.52 4.77 22.84
CA PRO A 279 -2.84 4.17 22.91
C PRO A 279 -3.80 4.73 21.83
N PHE A 280 -3.44 4.63 20.55
CA PHE A 280 -4.24 5.16 19.44
C PHE A 280 -5.69 4.64 19.45
N LEU A 281 -5.89 3.35 19.75
CA LEU A 281 -7.21 2.72 19.77
C LEU A 281 -8.15 3.27 20.86
N LYS A 282 -7.61 4.10 21.78
CA LYS A 282 -8.40 4.80 22.80
C LYS A 282 -8.82 6.22 22.38
N LEU A 283 -8.35 6.68 21.20
CA LEU A 283 -8.67 8.03 20.72
C LEU A 283 -9.94 8.00 19.86
N ASN A 284 -10.89 8.90 20.13
CA ASN A 284 -12.15 9.03 19.39
C ASN A 284 -11.97 9.52 17.93
N ASN A 285 -10.81 10.08 17.61
CA ASN A 285 -10.44 10.58 16.30
C ASN A 285 -9.41 9.69 15.58
N PHE A 286 -9.35 8.41 15.96
CA PHE A 286 -8.56 7.37 15.31
C PHE A 286 -9.47 6.25 14.79
N ILE A 287 -9.28 5.84 13.54
CA ILE A 287 -9.98 4.70 12.93
C ILE A 287 -8.92 3.75 12.38
N GLY A 288 -8.96 2.48 12.80
CA GLY A 288 -8.02 1.46 12.34
C GLY A 288 -8.73 0.21 11.83
N THR A 289 -8.22 -0.37 10.73
CA THR A 289 -8.67 -1.65 10.15
C THR A 289 -7.48 -2.59 9.97
N PRO A 290 -7.67 -3.91 9.95
CA PRO A 290 -6.58 -4.88 10.09
C PRO A 290 -5.89 -5.25 8.77
N HIS A 291 -5.48 -4.26 7.95
CA HIS A 291 -4.76 -4.39 6.68
C HIS A 291 -5.51 -5.28 5.67
N VAL A 292 -6.73 -4.92 5.38
CA VAL A 292 -7.63 -5.69 4.50
C VAL A 292 -8.04 -4.93 3.22
N ALA A 293 -7.51 -3.72 3.00
CA ALA A 293 -7.86 -2.88 1.85
C ALA A 293 -7.60 -3.55 0.48
N GLY A 294 -6.66 -4.49 0.41
CA GLY A 294 -6.40 -5.29 -0.80
C GLY A 294 -7.52 -6.26 -1.15
N GLY A 295 -8.38 -6.60 -0.19
CA GLY A 295 -9.48 -7.54 -0.34
C GLY A 295 -9.06 -9.01 -0.44
N SER A 296 -10.04 -9.91 -0.48
CA SER A 296 -9.83 -11.36 -0.53
C SER A 296 -9.34 -11.89 -1.88
N SER A 297 -9.37 -11.06 -2.94
CA SER A 297 -8.99 -11.44 -4.30
C SER A 297 -7.50 -11.27 -4.62
N VAL A 298 -6.67 -10.99 -3.61
CA VAL A 298 -5.22 -10.73 -3.76
C VAL A 298 -4.51 -11.81 -4.59
N LEU A 299 -4.84 -13.08 -4.36
CA LEU A 299 -4.17 -14.20 -5.00
C LEU A 299 -4.87 -14.69 -6.26
N THR A 300 -6.19 -14.52 -6.36
CA THR A 300 -7.02 -15.19 -7.37
C THR A 300 -7.80 -14.24 -8.29
N GLY A 301 -7.76 -12.93 -8.00
CA GLY A 301 -8.45 -11.89 -8.77
C GLY A 301 -7.52 -11.16 -9.75
N GLU A 302 -7.92 -9.94 -10.13
CA GLU A 302 -7.16 -9.08 -11.02
C GLU A 302 -5.71 -8.82 -10.56
N PRO A 303 -5.39 -8.67 -9.25
CA PRO A 303 -4.00 -8.53 -8.82
C PRO A 303 -3.12 -9.73 -9.19
N GLY A 304 -3.59 -10.95 -8.96
CA GLY A 304 -2.86 -12.16 -9.30
C GLY A 304 -2.63 -12.28 -10.80
N LYS A 305 -3.67 -11.99 -11.61
CA LYS A 305 -3.59 -11.94 -13.07
C LYS A 305 -2.56 -10.93 -13.54
N ALA A 306 -2.59 -9.69 -13.03
CA ALA A 306 -1.66 -8.63 -13.39
C ALA A 306 -0.20 -9.01 -13.10
N ALA A 307 0.08 -9.66 -11.96
CA ALA A 307 1.41 -10.14 -11.60
C ALA A 307 1.90 -11.22 -12.57
N VAL A 308 1.05 -12.18 -12.94
CA VAL A 308 1.40 -13.26 -13.90
C VAL A 308 1.61 -12.68 -15.30
N GLU A 309 0.76 -11.77 -15.78
CA GLU A 309 0.94 -11.10 -17.06
C GLU A 309 2.26 -10.34 -17.12
N ASN A 310 2.65 -9.67 -16.05
CA ASN A 310 3.91 -8.94 -15.97
C ASN A 310 5.13 -9.89 -15.97
N LEU A 311 5.03 -11.01 -15.25
CA LEU A 311 6.05 -12.07 -15.32
C LEU A 311 6.18 -12.62 -16.75
N MET A 312 5.07 -12.78 -17.47
CA MET A 312 5.09 -13.23 -18.88
C MET A 312 5.82 -12.26 -19.81
N LEU A 313 5.76 -10.94 -19.57
CA LEU A 313 6.56 -9.98 -20.34
C LEU A 313 8.05 -10.32 -20.21
N PHE A 314 8.54 -10.53 -18.98
CA PHE A 314 9.94 -10.91 -18.76
C PHE A 314 10.30 -12.24 -19.43
N LEU A 315 9.46 -13.27 -19.32
CA LEU A 315 9.71 -14.59 -19.92
C LEU A 315 9.77 -14.56 -21.46
N ARG A 316 9.13 -13.56 -22.08
CA ARG A 316 9.19 -13.31 -23.53
C ARG A 316 10.36 -12.41 -23.95
N GLY A 317 11.16 -11.92 -22.99
CA GLY A 317 12.24 -10.96 -23.26
C GLY A 317 11.73 -9.52 -23.44
N GLU A 318 10.48 -9.25 -23.11
CA GLU A 318 9.89 -7.91 -23.10
C GLU A 318 10.21 -7.19 -21.79
N VAL A 319 10.08 -5.86 -21.76
CA VAL A 319 10.34 -5.07 -20.55
C VAL A 319 9.17 -5.22 -19.56
N PRO A 320 9.39 -5.74 -18.34
CA PRO A 320 8.35 -5.79 -17.32
C PRO A 320 7.90 -4.39 -16.91
N ARG A 321 6.64 -4.27 -16.49
CA ARG A 321 6.09 -3.04 -15.92
C ARG A 321 6.52 -2.90 -14.46
N ASN A 322 6.53 -1.67 -13.94
CA ASN A 322 6.73 -1.39 -12.51
C ASN A 322 8.05 -1.94 -11.94
N VAL A 323 9.10 -1.97 -12.76
CA VAL A 323 10.45 -2.27 -12.27
C VAL A 323 10.85 -1.20 -11.26
N VAL A 324 11.36 -1.61 -10.11
CA VAL A 324 11.73 -0.71 -9.02
C VAL A 324 13.23 -0.47 -9.00
N ASP A 325 13.64 0.70 -8.51
CA ASP A 325 15.05 0.99 -8.23
C ASP A 325 15.42 0.37 -6.87
N PRO A 326 16.30 -0.66 -6.83
CA PRO A 326 16.71 -1.29 -5.59
C PRO A 326 17.35 -0.32 -4.59
N SER A 327 18.00 0.75 -5.08
CA SER A 327 18.70 1.71 -4.22
C SER A 327 17.78 2.47 -3.26
N GLU A 328 16.49 2.58 -3.60
CA GLU A 328 15.48 3.18 -2.73
C GLU A 328 15.13 2.32 -1.51
N TYR A 329 15.44 1.01 -1.51
CA TYR A 329 15.02 0.03 -0.51
C TYR A 329 16.18 -0.56 0.32
N ILE A 330 17.43 -0.42 -0.08
CA ILE A 330 18.64 -0.97 0.60
C ILE A 330 18.97 -0.21 1.88
#